data_318e6ebf665c24e1cfcc258e74e8617d
#
_entry.id   318e6ebf665c24e1cfcc258e74e8617d
#
_cell.length_a   1.000
_cell.length_b   1.000
_cell.length_c   1.000
_cell.angle_alpha   90.00
_cell.angle_beta   90.00
_cell.angle_gamma   90.00
#
_symmetry.space_group_name_H-M   'P 1'
#
loop_
_entity.id
_entity.type
_entity.pdbx_description
1 polymer ?
#
loop_
_entity_poly.entity_id
_entity_poly.type
_entity_poly.pdbx_seq_one_letter_code
_entity_poly.pdbx_strand_id
1 'polypeptide(L)'
;MRHRPFRYILLTTVLLFSFSWQACESDDPSANASRLRLKLTDAASLVIKEFYVDIREVSVFLVDTASQEGKWVSLKFSGSRYDVLKLRNGKTVQLVDQYVPAGTELQQIKLVFGNDNLLRTNTDSIIPLHIPSELEEGVIIDAVKMEMRLNTISSMVIDLNAALSVVKTEKGDNYLYPVARAFPEVFGGKLRGYVAPLEANPYVKVIQEKDTFLSLPERENLGDQMLMFQFMGLKEGDWEVHFVPDPQANFSDTVVVVTVKQGETFNIPTKPIRLKRLSGE
;
A
#
# COMPACT_ATOMS: atom_id res chain seq x y z
N MET A 1 -29.37 20.78 -76.91
CA MET A 1 -28.91 21.41 -75.67
C MET A 1 -29.50 20.72 -74.44
N ARG A 2 -28.95 19.61 -74.00
CA ARG A 2 -29.43 18.91 -72.81
C ARG A 2 -28.40 17.95 -72.40
N HIS A 3 -27.55 18.24 -71.39
CA HIS A 3 -26.74 17.26 -70.63
C HIS A 3 -25.74 17.94 -69.67
N ARG A 4 -26.21 18.95 -68.85
CA ARG A 4 -25.34 19.55 -67.84
C ARG A 4 -25.73 19.30 -66.35
N PRO A 5 -26.91 18.80 -65.95
CA PRO A 5 -27.19 18.60 -64.53
C PRO A 5 -26.57 17.32 -63.93
N PHE A 6 -26.32 16.27 -64.76
CA PHE A 6 -25.84 14.98 -64.28
C PHE A 6 -24.40 15.01 -63.76
N ARG A 7 -23.53 15.90 -64.32
CA ARG A 7 -22.13 16.03 -63.90
C ARG A 7 -21.99 16.71 -62.54
N TYR A 8 -22.87 17.57 -62.15
CA TYR A 8 -22.81 18.25 -60.87
C TYR A 8 -23.36 17.38 -59.74
N ILE A 9 -24.32 16.52 -60.00
CA ILE A 9 -24.86 15.54 -59.04
C ILE A 9 -23.76 14.49 -58.72
N LEU A 10 -23.00 14.03 -59.70
CA LEU A 10 -21.94 13.08 -59.47
C LEU A 10 -20.79 13.69 -58.69
N LEU A 11 -20.44 14.96 -58.92
CA LEU A 11 -19.38 15.67 -58.16
C LEU A 11 -19.80 15.96 -56.71
N THR A 12 -21.07 16.29 -56.46
CA THR A 12 -21.55 16.52 -55.07
C THR A 12 -21.65 15.22 -54.29
N THR A 13 -21.97 14.09 -54.94
CA THR A 13 -22.03 12.78 -54.25
C THR A 13 -20.63 12.27 -53.88
N VAL A 14 -19.62 12.51 -54.72
CA VAL A 14 -18.22 12.17 -54.40
C VAL A 14 -17.66 13.06 -53.29
N LEU A 15 -18.02 14.34 -53.24
CA LEU A 15 -17.60 15.26 -52.20
C LEU A 15 -18.22 14.94 -50.83
N LEU A 16 -19.45 14.46 -50.79
CA LEU A 16 -20.15 14.01 -49.57
C LEU A 16 -19.59 12.69 -49.03
N PHE A 17 -19.05 11.81 -49.90
CA PHE A 17 -18.50 10.52 -49.48
C PHE A 17 -17.07 10.63 -48.95
N SER A 18 -16.33 11.72 -49.22
CA SER A 18 -14.97 11.93 -48.69
C SER A 18 -14.96 12.52 -47.26
N PHE A 19 -16.11 12.96 -46.70
CA PHE A 19 -16.19 13.49 -45.34
C PHE A 19 -16.56 12.44 -44.29
N SER A 20 -16.88 11.20 -44.68
CA SER A 20 -17.33 10.16 -43.74
C SER A 20 -16.17 9.28 -43.18
N TRP A 21 -14.91 9.61 -43.43
CA TRP A 21 -13.76 8.86 -42.92
C TRP A 21 -13.00 9.58 -41.81
N GLN A 22 -13.57 10.58 -41.16
CA GLN A 22 -13.16 10.95 -39.82
C GLN A 22 -13.82 9.98 -38.85
N ALA A 23 -13.39 8.72 -38.88
CA ALA A 23 -13.59 7.82 -37.76
C ALA A 23 -12.91 8.50 -36.55
N CYS A 24 -13.71 8.86 -35.56
CA CYS A 24 -13.24 9.26 -34.26
C CYS A 24 -12.34 8.10 -33.77
N GLU A 25 -11.03 8.25 -33.86
CA GLU A 25 -10.14 7.43 -33.03
C GLU A 25 -10.54 7.76 -31.61
N SER A 26 -11.41 6.93 -31.04
CA SER A 26 -11.59 6.95 -29.61
C SER A 26 -10.25 6.46 -29.05
N ASP A 27 -9.46 7.37 -28.51
CA ASP A 27 -8.33 7.01 -27.67
C ASP A 27 -8.88 6.15 -26.52
N ASP A 28 -8.92 4.85 -26.74
CA ASP A 28 -9.26 3.89 -25.69
C ASP A 28 -8.08 3.85 -24.71
N PRO A 29 -8.21 4.43 -23.52
CA PRO A 29 -7.10 4.48 -22.55
C PRO A 29 -6.66 3.09 -22.09
N SER A 30 -7.42 2.04 -22.40
CA SER A 30 -7.07 0.65 -22.13
C SER A 30 -6.23 0.02 -23.25
N ALA A 31 -6.21 0.61 -24.44
CA ALA A 31 -5.42 0.11 -25.56
C ALA A 31 -3.92 0.17 -25.19
N ASN A 32 -3.21 -0.94 -25.28
CA ASN A 32 -1.79 -1.06 -24.93
C ASN A 32 -1.46 -0.65 -23.48
N ALA A 33 -2.37 -0.88 -22.55
CA ALA A 33 -2.22 -0.47 -21.16
C ALA A 33 -2.35 -1.63 -20.18
N SER A 34 -1.77 -1.43 -19.00
CA SER A 34 -2.02 -2.18 -17.77
C SER A 34 -2.81 -1.30 -16.80
N ARG A 35 -3.72 -1.88 -16.04
CA ARG A 35 -4.45 -1.16 -14.99
C ARG A 35 -3.67 -1.21 -13.68
N LEU A 36 -3.06 -0.10 -13.31
CA LEU A 36 -2.30 0.04 -12.06
C LEU A 36 -3.24 0.41 -10.91
N ARG A 37 -3.19 -0.38 -9.83
CA ARG A 37 -3.79 -0.07 -8.54
C ARG A 37 -2.72 0.15 -7.49
N LEU A 38 -2.69 1.32 -6.88
CA LEU A 38 -1.86 1.59 -5.72
C LEU A 38 -2.73 1.57 -4.47
N LYS A 39 -2.28 0.81 -3.48
CA LYS A 39 -2.93 0.67 -2.17
C LYS A 39 -1.98 1.12 -1.08
N LEU A 40 -2.53 1.74 -0.03
CA LEU A 40 -1.79 2.10 1.18
C LEU A 40 -2.20 1.18 2.32
N THR A 41 -1.22 0.73 3.09
CA THR A 41 -1.37 0.02 4.36
C THR A 41 -0.37 0.57 5.37
N ASP A 42 -0.40 0.09 6.60
CA ASP A 42 0.54 0.51 7.65
C ASP A 42 0.98 -0.66 8.52
N ALA A 43 2.22 -0.56 8.99
CA ALA A 43 2.72 -1.36 10.09
C ALA A 43 2.26 -0.77 11.43
N ALA A 44 1.95 -1.62 12.39
CA ALA A 44 1.45 -1.20 13.70
C ALA A 44 2.48 -0.40 14.50
N SER A 45 1.99 0.52 15.34
CA SER A 45 2.78 1.25 16.34
C SER A 45 2.26 0.97 17.75
N LEU A 46 3.16 0.73 18.69
CA LEU A 46 2.81 0.45 20.11
C LEU A 46 2.50 1.72 20.92
N VAL A 47 2.97 2.88 20.45
CA VAL A 47 2.94 4.14 21.23
C VAL A 47 2.06 5.23 20.59
N ILE A 48 1.58 4.99 19.37
CA ILE A 48 0.76 5.95 18.62
C ILE A 48 -0.66 5.37 18.49
N LYS A 49 -1.66 6.16 18.85
CA LYS A 49 -3.09 5.80 18.80
C LYS A 49 -3.70 6.11 17.43
N GLU A 50 -3.34 7.25 16.84
CA GLU A 50 -3.76 7.67 15.50
C GLU A 50 -2.57 8.31 14.78
N PHE A 51 -2.46 8.09 13.49
CA PHE A 51 -1.39 8.67 12.67
C PHE A 51 -1.96 9.11 11.32
N TYR A 52 -2.09 10.41 11.20
CA TYR A 52 -2.64 11.04 10.01
C TYR A 52 -1.54 11.51 9.08
N VAL A 53 -1.58 11.09 7.83
CA VAL A 53 -0.72 11.56 6.75
C VAL A 53 -1.56 12.24 5.68
N ASP A 54 -1.13 13.40 5.24
CA ASP A 54 -1.73 14.20 4.20
C ASP A 54 -0.95 13.96 2.91
N ILE A 55 -1.46 13.10 2.01
CA ILE A 55 -0.84 12.82 0.72
C ILE A 55 -1.45 13.74 -0.33
N ARG A 56 -0.64 14.48 -1.09
CA ARG A 56 -1.08 15.44 -2.11
C ARG A 56 -0.90 14.94 -3.51
N GLU A 57 0.23 14.29 -3.80
CA GLU A 57 0.53 13.78 -5.14
C GLU A 57 1.11 12.38 -5.06
N VAL A 58 0.85 11.61 -6.10
CA VAL A 58 1.40 10.27 -6.30
C VAL A 58 1.96 10.18 -7.71
N SER A 59 3.20 9.75 -7.84
CA SER A 59 3.86 9.49 -9.11
C SER A 59 4.57 8.14 -9.08
N VAL A 60 4.76 7.53 -10.24
CA VAL A 60 5.50 6.28 -10.39
C VAL A 60 6.62 6.43 -11.40
N PHE A 61 7.76 5.79 -11.15
CA PHE A 61 8.84 5.68 -12.10
C PHE A 61 8.67 4.39 -12.89
N LEU A 62 8.41 4.55 -14.19
CA LEU A 62 8.21 3.44 -15.12
C LEU A 62 9.40 3.38 -16.07
N VAL A 63 9.99 2.21 -16.18
CA VAL A 63 11.09 1.90 -17.12
C VAL A 63 10.51 1.08 -18.27
N ASP A 64 10.68 1.54 -19.49
CA ASP A 64 10.31 0.78 -20.68
C ASP A 64 11.20 -0.47 -20.80
N THR A 65 10.59 -1.65 -20.92
CA THR A 65 11.33 -2.92 -20.90
C THR A 65 12.16 -3.18 -22.18
N ALA A 66 11.85 -2.51 -23.28
CA ALA A 66 12.56 -2.64 -24.54
C ALA A 66 13.71 -1.62 -24.68
N SER A 67 13.43 -0.33 -24.41
CA SER A 67 14.43 0.73 -24.53
C SER A 67 15.28 0.93 -23.27
N GLN A 68 14.84 0.42 -22.12
CA GLN A 68 15.44 0.65 -20.80
C GLN A 68 15.42 2.13 -20.35
N GLU A 69 14.62 2.96 -21.01
CA GLU A 69 14.43 4.35 -20.64
C GLU A 69 13.37 4.47 -19.54
N GLY A 70 13.68 5.23 -18.49
CA GLY A 70 12.78 5.46 -17.35
C GLY A 70 12.21 6.87 -17.35
N LYS A 71 10.95 6.99 -16.91
CA LYS A 71 10.30 8.29 -16.70
C LYS A 71 9.36 8.29 -15.51
N TRP A 72 9.23 9.45 -14.88
CA TRP A 72 8.18 9.70 -13.90
C TRP A 72 6.84 9.93 -14.58
N VAL A 73 5.82 9.27 -14.09
CA VAL A 73 4.43 9.42 -14.53
C VAL A 73 3.61 9.88 -13.32
N SER A 74 3.08 11.10 -13.39
CA SER A 74 2.15 11.60 -12.37
C SER A 74 0.81 10.89 -12.53
N LEU A 75 0.26 10.43 -11.42
CA LEU A 75 -0.99 9.69 -11.39
C LEU A 75 -2.16 10.62 -11.03
N LYS A 76 -3.37 10.30 -11.51
CA LYS A 76 -4.58 11.04 -11.16
C LYS A 76 -4.93 10.74 -9.70
N PHE A 77 -4.60 11.66 -8.82
CA PHE A 77 -4.85 11.57 -7.39
C PHE A 77 -5.31 12.94 -6.88
N SER A 78 -6.42 12.99 -6.16
CA SER A 78 -7.05 14.26 -5.75
C SER A 78 -6.56 14.78 -4.39
N GLY A 79 -5.56 14.13 -3.81
CA GLY A 79 -5.09 14.45 -2.47
C GLY A 79 -6.09 13.96 -1.40
N SER A 80 -5.58 13.43 -0.31
CA SER A 80 -6.41 13.04 0.83
C SER A 80 -5.56 12.82 2.08
N ARG A 81 -6.20 12.92 3.23
CA ARG A 81 -5.62 12.63 4.53
C ARG A 81 -6.08 11.25 5.02
N TYR A 82 -5.15 10.42 5.47
CA TYR A 82 -5.39 9.05 5.89
C TYR A 82 -4.95 8.84 7.33
N ASP A 83 -5.80 8.19 8.15
CA ASP A 83 -5.38 7.59 9.41
C ASP A 83 -4.81 6.20 9.10
N VAL A 84 -3.49 6.14 8.95
CA VAL A 84 -2.83 4.93 8.47
C VAL A 84 -2.86 3.80 9.48
N LEU A 85 -2.95 4.10 10.79
CA LEU A 85 -3.07 3.05 11.82
C LEU A 85 -4.40 2.28 11.75
N LYS A 86 -5.40 2.77 11.03
CA LYS A 86 -6.62 2.01 10.70
C LYS A 86 -6.42 0.99 9.58
N LEU A 87 -5.27 1.05 8.89
CA LEU A 87 -4.96 0.20 7.73
C LEU A 87 -4.08 -1.00 8.09
N ARG A 88 -3.95 -1.32 9.38
CA ARG A 88 -3.19 -2.49 9.85
C ARG A 88 -3.93 -3.81 9.64
N ASN A 89 -3.25 -4.92 9.87
CA ASN A 89 -3.79 -6.29 9.79
C ASN A 89 -4.36 -6.63 8.41
N GLY A 90 -3.67 -6.21 7.34
CA GLY A 90 -4.06 -6.49 5.96
C GLY A 90 -5.14 -5.58 5.40
N LYS A 91 -5.63 -4.61 6.18
CA LYS A 91 -6.52 -3.57 5.67
C LYS A 91 -5.74 -2.63 4.76
N THR A 92 -6.35 -2.22 3.68
CA THR A 92 -5.75 -1.28 2.72
C THR A 92 -6.77 -0.24 2.30
N VAL A 93 -6.28 0.93 1.87
CA VAL A 93 -7.07 1.91 1.13
C VAL A 93 -6.48 2.06 -0.27
N GLN A 94 -7.34 2.17 -1.26
CA GLN A 94 -6.91 2.41 -2.64
C GLN A 94 -6.61 3.90 -2.83
N LEU A 95 -5.37 4.22 -3.22
CA LEU A 95 -4.97 5.59 -3.58
C LEU A 95 -5.29 5.88 -5.03
N VAL A 96 -4.92 4.96 -5.92
CA VAL A 96 -5.01 5.14 -7.37
C VAL A 96 -5.53 3.87 -8.03
N ASP A 97 -6.33 4.05 -9.09
CA ASP A 97 -6.77 2.99 -10.01
C ASP A 97 -6.88 3.60 -11.41
N GLN A 98 -5.84 3.42 -12.23
CA GLN A 98 -5.80 3.99 -13.57
C GLN A 98 -4.96 3.16 -14.53
N TYR A 99 -5.09 3.44 -15.82
CA TYR A 99 -4.28 2.84 -16.86
C TYR A 99 -2.90 3.51 -16.95
N VAL A 100 -1.87 2.69 -17.13
CA VAL A 100 -0.48 3.08 -17.39
C VAL A 100 0.04 2.28 -18.59
N PRO A 101 1.08 2.74 -19.30
CA PRO A 101 1.62 2.02 -20.44
C PRO A 101 2.01 0.58 -20.10
N ALA A 102 1.53 -0.40 -20.88
CA ALA A 102 2.04 -1.77 -20.82
C ALA A 102 3.45 -1.86 -21.42
N GLY A 103 4.17 -2.95 -21.12
CA GLY A 103 5.57 -3.11 -21.53
C GLY A 103 6.55 -2.24 -20.73
N THR A 104 6.11 -1.73 -19.57
CA THR A 104 6.98 -1.01 -18.64
C THR A 104 7.11 -1.76 -17.32
N GLU A 105 8.12 -1.42 -16.53
CA GLU A 105 8.36 -1.95 -15.20
C GLU A 105 8.30 -0.81 -14.17
N LEU A 106 7.43 -0.93 -13.16
CA LEU A 106 7.37 -0.01 -12.04
C LEU A 106 8.53 -0.32 -11.08
N GLN A 107 9.37 0.67 -10.82
CA GLN A 107 10.55 0.53 -9.96
C GLN A 107 10.50 1.42 -8.73
N GLN A 108 9.88 2.60 -8.82
CA GLN A 108 9.80 3.55 -7.70
C GLN A 108 8.44 4.23 -7.65
N ILE A 109 8.07 4.67 -6.45
CA ILE A 109 6.88 5.47 -6.18
C ILE A 109 7.33 6.75 -5.49
N LYS A 110 6.80 7.89 -5.91
CA LYS A 110 7.00 9.16 -5.22
C LYS A 110 5.68 9.62 -4.60
N LEU A 111 5.71 9.93 -3.32
CA LEU A 111 4.60 10.53 -2.58
C LEU A 111 4.99 11.96 -2.16
N VAL A 112 4.16 12.93 -2.51
CA VAL A 112 4.28 14.31 -2.01
C VAL A 112 3.31 14.46 -0.84
N PHE A 113 3.82 14.90 0.30
CA PHE A 113 3.04 15.10 1.51
C PHE A 113 2.67 16.58 1.66
N GLY A 114 1.46 16.83 2.16
CA GLY A 114 1.01 18.17 2.53
C GLY A 114 1.37 18.51 3.97
N ASN A 115 0.71 19.54 4.50
CA ASN A 115 1.03 20.11 5.83
C ASN A 115 0.09 19.64 6.95
N ASP A 116 -0.95 18.85 6.64
CA ASP A 116 -1.94 18.40 7.64
C ASP A 116 -1.60 17.00 8.17
N ASN A 117 -0.36 16.82 8.64
CA ASN A 117 0.11 15.59 9.25
C ASN A 117 0.12 15.73 10.76
N LEU A 118 -0.36 14.71 11.45
CA LEU A 118 -0.32 14.68 12.92
C LEU A 118 -0.37 13.26 13.45
N LEU A 119 0.08 13.11 14.69
CA LEU A 119 -0.18 11.91 15.46
C LEU A 119 -0.95 12.24 16.74
N ARG A 120 -1.68 11.22 17.24
CA ARG A 120 -2.26 11.21 18.58
C ARG A 120 -1.58 10.11 19.38
N THR A 121 -1.08 10.47 20.55
CA THR A 121 -0.46 9.50 21.47
C THR A 121 -1.50 8.69 22.24
N ASN A 122 -1.07 7.65 22.94
CA ASN A 122 -1.92 6.87 23.84
C ASN A 122 -2.45 7.70 25.03
N THR A 123 -1.84 8.86 25.34
CA THR A 123 -2.29 9.83 26.35
C THR A 123 -3.16 10.93 25.76
N ASP A 124 -3.69 10.73 24.54
CA ASP A 124 -4.55 11.67 23.79
C ASP A 124 -3.91 13.03 23.44
N SER A 125 -2.60 13.17 23.57
CA SER A 125 -1.88 14.36 23.11
C SER A 125 -1.82 14.38 21.57
N ILE A 126 -2.20 15.52 20.99
CA ILE A 126 -2.09 15.74 19.52
C ILE A 126 -0.78 16.43 19.23
N ILE A 127 0.00 15.85 18.34
CA ILE A 127 1.33 16.32 17.95
C ILE A 127 1.32 16.55 16.44
N PRO A 128 1.45 17.80 15.97
CA PRO A 128 1.64 18.09 14.55
C PRO A 128 3.00 17.58 14.07
N LEU A 129 3.04 17.14 12.82
CA LEU A 129 4.26 16.64 12.16
C LEU A 129 4.57 17.51 10.95
N HIS A 130 5.75 18.11 10.96
CA HIS A 130 6.24 18.95 9.87
C HIS A 130 6.95 18.10 8.81
N ILE A 131 6.81 18.45 7.54
CA ILE A 131 7.62 17.87 6.49
C ILE A 131 8.95 18.65 6.45
N PRO A 132 10.11 17.94 6.49
CA PRO A 132 11.40 18.61 6.31
C PRO A 132 11.53 19.21 4.91
N SER A 133 12.24 20.32 4.79
CA SER A 133 12.39 21.03 3.51
C SER A 133 12.99 20.17 2.39
N GLU A 134 13.87 19.25 2.72
CA GLU A 134 14.47 18.30 1.78
C GLU A 134 13.47 17.25 1.24
N LEU A 135 12.31 17.10 1.87
CA LEU A 135 11.25 16.15 1.46
C LEU A 135 10.00 16.84 0.89
N GLU A 136 10.00 18.18 0.75
CA GLU A 136 8.85 18.93 0.20
C GLU A 136 8.53 18.54 -1.25
N GLU A 137 9.52 18.17 -2.05
CA GLU A 137 9.33 17.68 -3.43
C GLU A 137 8.87 16.23 -3.51
N GLY A 138 8.75 15.56 -2.37
CA GLY A 138 8.26 14.21 -2.21
C GLY A 138 9.32 13.21 -1.77
N VAL A 139 8.81 12.09 -1.25
CA VAL A 139 9.59 10.96 -0.79
C VAL A 139 9.57 9.88 -1.86
N ILE A 140 10.74 9.41 -2.27
CA ILE A 140 10.91 8.32 -3.22
C ILE A 140 11.01 7.01 -2.44
N ILE A 141 10.16 6.05 -2.80
CA ILE A 141 10.08 4.72 -2.22
C ILE A 141 10.51 3.73 -3.31
N ASP A 142 11.60 3.00 -3.08
CA ASP A 142 11.99 1.91 -3.94
C ASP A 142 10.98 0.77 -3.84
N ALA A 143 10.47 0.33 -4.98
CA ALA A 143 9.49 -0.74 -5.05
C ALA A 143 10.13 -2.07 -5.45
N VAL A 144 9.60 -3.17 -4.93
CA VAL A 144 9.83 -4.47 -5.57
C VAL A 144 9.29 -4.37 -6.99
N LYS A 145 10.15 -4.59 -7.97
CA LYS A 145 9.86 -4.39 -9.39
C LYS A 145 8.60 -5.13 -9.84
N MET A 146 7.75 -4.44 -10.59
CA MET A 146 6.50 -4.99 -11.08
C MET A 146 6.29 -4.65 -12.56
N GLU A 147 6.22 -5.68 -13.38
CA GLU A 147 5.96 -5.54 -14.82
C GLU A 147 4.50 -5.14 -15.09
N MET A 148 4.31 -4.09 -15.89
CA MET A 148 3.00 -3.65 -16.39
C MET A 148 2.64 -4.42 -17.65
N ARG A 149 1.95 -5.56 -17.49
CA ARG A 149 1.56 -6.40 -18.61
C ARG A 149 0.27 -5.92 -19.26
N LEU A 150 0.20 -6.10 -20.56
CA LEU A 150 -0.98 -5.74 -21.36
C LEU A 150 -2.24 -6.45 -20.83
N ASN A 151 -3.34 -5.70 -20.74
CA ASN A 151 -4.66 -6.20 -20.33
C ASN A 151 -4.67 -6.88 -18.95
N THR A 152 -3.76 -6.50 -18.05
CA THR A 152 -3.73 -7.02 -16.68
C THR A 152 -4.03 -5.92 -15.66
N ILE A 153 -4.46 -6.35 -14.47
CA ILE A 153 -4.54 -5.51 -13.30
C ILE A 153 -3.31 -5.78 -12.44
N SER A 154 -2.49 -4.75 -12.27
CA SER A 154 -1.26 -4.79 -11.49
C SER A 154 -1.49 -4.01 -10.19
N SER A 155 -1.50 -4.71 -9.05
CA SER A 155 -1.73 -4.09 -7.74
C SER A 155 -0.42 -3.99 -6.96
N MET A 156 -0.09 -2.78 -6.49
CA MET A 156 1.07 -2.47 -5.65
C MET A 156 0.59 -1.98 -4.29
N VAL A 157 1.22 -2.46 -3.23
CA VAL A 157 0.96 -2.05 -1.84
C VAL A 157 2.11 -1.17 -1.37
N ILE A 158 1.79 -0.01 -0.84
CA ILE A 158 2.70 0.88 -0.12
C ILE A 158 2.43 0.64 1.36
N ASP A 159 3.42 0.14 2.08
CA ASP A 159 3.34 -0.16 3.51
C ASP A 159 4.17 0.89 4.26
N LEU A 160 3.47 1.87 4.82
CA LEU A 160 4.06 2.96 5.60
C LEU A 160 4.31 2.47 7.03
N ASN A 161 5.49 2.73 7.56
CA ASN A 161 5.81 2.41 8.95
C ASN A 161 5.68 3.66 9.83
N ALA A 162 4.50 3.86 10.43
CA ALA A 162 4.23 5.02 11.28
C ALA A 162 5.21 5.14 12.45
N ALA A 163 5.62 4.03 13.05
CA ALA A 163 6.52 4.03 14.21
C ALA A 163 7.92 4.54 13.89
N LEU A 164 8.42 4.26 12.67
CA LEU A 164 9.74 4.69 12.21
C LEU A 164 9.71 6.04 11.49
N SER A 165 8.53 6.55 11.17
CA SER A 165 8.37 7.77 10.36
C SER A 165 8.37 9.07 11.17
N VAL A 166 8.47 9.00 12.50
CA VAL A 166 8.43 10.19 13.37
C VAL A 166 9.80 10.45 13.97
N VAL A 167 10.33 11.64 13.73
CA VAL A 167 11.59 12.11 14.29
C VAL A 167 11.34 13.33 15.16
N LYS A 168 11.75 13.25 16.43
CA LYS A 168 11.70 14.39 17.36
C LYS A 168 13.08 15.03 17.43
N THR A 169 13.14 16.34 17.23
CA THR A 169 14.38 17.10 17.34
C THR A 169 14.70 17.45 18.80
N GLU A 170 15.95 17.85 19.07
CA GLU A 170 16.37 18.35 20.39
C GLU A 170 15.59 19.61 20.83
N LYS A 171 15.11 20.41 19.87
CA LYS A 171 14.28 21.59 20.13
C LYS A 171 12.82 21.27 20.47
N GLY A 172 12.42 20.01 20.34
CA GLY A 172 11.07 19.53 20.64
C GLY A 172 10.12 19.50 19.45
N ASP A 173 10.55 19.93 18.25
CA ASP A 173 9.75 19.84 17.03
C ASP A 173 9.67 18.37 16.57
N ASN A 174 8.53 18.02 15.97
CA ASN A 174 8.30 16.68 15.45
C ASN A 174 8.18 16.73 13.92
N TYR A 175 8.93 15.86 13.27
CA TYR A 175 8.98 15.78 11.81
C TYR A 175 8.48 14.43 11.31
N LEU A 176 7.84 14.46 10.15
CA LEU A 176 7.49 13.29 9.39
C LEU A 176 8.61 12.98 8.38
N TYR A 177 9.37 11.92 8.65
CA TYR A 177 10.31 11.30 7.72
C TYR A 177 9.72 9.96 7.27
N PRO A 178 8.92 9.92 6.20
CA PRO A 178 8.18 8.72 5.85
C PRO A 178 9.11 7.53 5.56
N VAL A 179 8.98 6.49 6.34
CA VAL A 179 9.63 5.20 6.14
C VAL A 179 8.59 4.26 5.56
N ALA A 180 8.80 3.78 4.34
CA ALA A 180 7.85 2.90 3.67
C ALA A 180 8.58 1.89 2.78
N ARG A 181 7.89 0.78 2.49
CA ARG A 181 8.25 -0.19 1.47
C ARG A 181 7.11 -0.32 0.47
N ALA A 182 7.43 -0.68 -0.77
CA ALA A 182 6.42 -0.91 -1.79
C ALA A 182 6.65 -2.26 -2.47
N PHE A 183 5.59 -3.04 -2.62
CA PHE A 183 5.65 -4.38 -3.18
C PHE A 183 4.35 -4.76 -3.89
N PRO A 184 4.42 -5.59 -4.96
CA PRO A 184 3.23 -6.15 -5.60
C PRO A 184 2.37 -6.91 -4.58
N GLU A 185 1.06 -6.78 -4.65
CA GLU A 185 0.12 -7.42 -3.70
C GLU A 185 0.28 -8.96 -3.65
N VAL A 186 0.84 -9.54 -4.72
CA VAL A 186 1.14 -10.97 -4.83
C VAL A 186 2.60 -11.31 -4.44
N PHE A 187 3.39 -10.29 -4.05
CA PHE A 187 4.77 -10.50 -3.64
C PHE A 187 4.85 -11.12 -2.26
N GLY A 188 5.79 -12.06 -2.12
CA GLY A 188 6.01 -12.77 -0.87
C GLY A 188 4.81 -13.61 -0.46
N GLY A 189 4.71 -13.91 0.81
CA GLY A 189 3.58 -14.59 1.41
C GLY A 189 2.80 -13.71 2.37
N LYS A 190 1.64 -14.20 2.78
CA LYS A 190 0.82 -13.62 3.85
C LYS A 190 0.84 -14.55 5.04
N LEU A 191 0.94 -14.00 6.23
CA LEU A 191 0.82 -14.73 7.47
C LEU A 191 -0.38 -14.21 8.25
N ARG A 192 -1.34 -15.07 8.55
CA ARG A 192 -2.52 -14.73 9.33
C ARG A 192 -2.70 -15.72 10.48
N GLY A 193 -3.22 -15.23 11.59
CA GLY A 193 -3.51 -16.10 12.73
C GLY A 193 -4.32 -15.40 13.79
N TYR A 194 -4.55 -16.13 14.87
CA TYR A 194 -5.30 -15.65 16.03
C TYR A 194 -4.50 -15.89 17.31
N VAL A 195 -4.64 -14.96 18.25
CA VAL A 195 -4.04 -15.03 19.58
C VAL A 195 -5.10 -14.82 20.66
N ALA A 196 -4.97 -15.52 21.78
CA ALA A 196 -5.86 -15.46 22.94
C ALA A 196 -5.03 -15.65 24.22
N PRO A 197 -5.54 -15.25 25.37
CA PRO A 197 -6.81 -14.55 25.59
C PRO A 197 -6.73 -13.04 25.34
N LEU A 198 -7.87 -12.36 25.30
CA LEU A 198 -7.94 -10.91 25.04
C LEU A 198 -7.23 -10.08 26.10
N GLU A 199 -7.33 -10.49 27.36
CA GLU A 199 -6.75 -9.81 28.51
C GLU A 199 -5.21 -9.81 28.50
N ALA A 200 -4.59 -10.66 27.69
CA ALA A 200 -3.14 -10.64 27.49
C ALA A 200 -2.70 -9.40 26.70
N ASN A 201 -3.64 -8.73 25.97
CA ASN A 201 -3.41 -7.54 25.14
C ASN A 201 -2.08 -7.61 24.35
N PRO A 202 -1.83 -8.68 23.60
CA PRO A 202 -0.53 -8.92 22.99
C PRO A 202 -0.30 -8.06 21.75
N TYR A 203 0.97 -7.80 21.43
CA TYR A 203 1.37 -7.53 20.07
C TYR A 203 2.05 -8.78 19.47
N VAL A 204 2.04 -8.84 18.14
CA VAL A 204 2.74 -9.91 17.39
C VAL A 204 3.88 -9.29 16.62
N LYS A 205 5.06 -9.90 16.73
CA LYS A 205 6.27 -9.51 16.01
C LYS A 205 6.75 -10.68 15.16
N VAL A 206 7.09 -10.45 13.90
CA VAL A 206 7.71 -11.45 13.04
C VAL A 206 9.12 -11.02 12.69
N ILE A 207 10.05 -11.97 12.71
CA ILE A 207 11.48 -11.73 12.51
C ILE A 207 12.03 -12.74 11.51
N GLN A 208 12.73 -12.23 10.49
CA GLN A 208 13.56 -13.03 9.60
C GLN A 208 14.87 -12.26 9.37
N GLU A 209 15.98 -12.81 9.79
CA GLU A 209 17.28 -12.14 9.75
C GLU A 209 17.24 -10.75 10.41
N LYS A 210 17.34 -9.67 9.62
CA LYS A 210 17.24 -8.28 10.07
C LYS A 210 15.88 -7.64 9.83
N ASP A 211 14.99 -8.34 9.12
CA ASP A 211 13.64 -7.85 8.84
C ASP A 211 12.74 -8.11 10.06
N THR A 212 12.09 -7.09 10.55
CA THR A 212 11.16 -7.17 11.68
C THR A 212 9.89 -6.38 11.37
N PHE A 213 8.73 -7.03 11.52
CA PHE A 213 7.43 -6.37 11.37
C PHE A 213 6.58 -6.59 12.62
N LEU A 214 5.73 -5.59 12.92
CA LEU A 214 4.83 -5.59 14.07
C LEU A 214 3.37 -5.58 13.62
N SER A 215 2.53 -6.24 14.39
CA SER A 215 1.08 -6.18 14.28
C SER A 215 0.48 -6.00 15.67
N LEU A 216 -0.53 -5.15 15.77
CA LEU A 216 -1.43 -5.07 16.93
C LEU A 216 -2.68 -5.85 16.59
N PRO A 217 -2.84 -7.07 17.13
CA PRO A 217 -4.02 -7.90 16.87
C PRO A 217 -5.31 -7.19 17.30
N GLU A 218 -6.40 -7.45 16.57
CA GLU A 218 -7.70 -6.84 16.85
C GLU A 218 -8.82 -7.87 16.74
N ARG A 219 -9.98 -7.60 17.34
CA ARG A 219 -11.17 -8.42 17.15
C ARG A 219 -11.71 -8.23 15.74
N GLU A 220 -12.04 -9.32 15.06
CA GLU A 220 -12.78 -9.23 13.80
C GLU A 220 -14.26 -8.90 14.07
N ASN A 221 -14.84 -9.48 15.15
CA ASN A 221 -16.20 -9.21 15.58
C ASN A 221 -16.24 -8.91 17.09
N LEU A 222 -17.25 -8.16 17.53
CA LEU A 222 -17.38 -7.73 18.94
C LEU A 222 -17.49 -8.90 19.94
N GLY A 223 -18.02 -10.05 19.52
CA GLY A 223 -18.16 -11.25 20.35
C GLY A 223 -16.94 -12.15 20.43
N ASP A 224 -15.93 -11.90 19.62
CA ASP A 224 -14.75 -12.80 19.49
C ASP A 224 -13.93 -12.79 20.79
N GLN A 225 -13.51 -13.99 21.23
CA GLN A 225 -12.63 -14.19 22.39
C GLN A 225 -11.16 -14.35 21.98
N MET A 226 -10.82 -13.93 20.77
CA MET A 226 -9.49 -13.97 20.19
C MET A 226 -9.25 -12.74 19.33
N LEU A 227 -7.99 -12.42 19.14
CA LEU A 227 -7.52 -11.29 18.35
C LEU A 227 -6.89 -11.81 17.07
N MET A 228 -7.29 -11.26 15.92
CA MET A 228 -6.71 -11.56 14.62
C MET A 228 -5.51 -10.66 14.35
N PHE A 229 -4.46 -11.24 13.75
CA PHE A 229 -3.33 -10.52 13.19
C PHE A 229 -3.05 -10.99 11.78
N GLN A 230 -2.49 -10.10 10.97
CA GLN A 230 -2.06 -10.42 9.61
C GLN A 230 -0.85 -9.57 9.19
N PHE A 231 0.07 -10.24 8.49
CA PHE A 231 1.20 -9.62 7.79
C PHE A 231 1.10 -9.91 6.30
N MET A 232 1.58 -8.99 5.47
CA MET A 232 1.65 -9.10 4.03
C MET A 232 3.05 -8.79 3.52
N GLY A 233 3.39 -9.29 2.32
CA GLY A 233 4.67 -9.01 1.69
C GLY A 233 5.85 -9.54 2.48
N LEU A 234 5.69 -10.68 3.14
CA LEU A 234 6.78 -11.38 3.82
C LEU A 234 7.59 -12.15 2.76
N LYS A 235 8.92 -12.05 2.81
CA LYS A 235 9.79 -12.86 1.96
C LYS A 235 9.58 -14.35 2.24
N GLU A 236 9.82 -15.18 1.24
CA GLU A 236 9.79 -16.62 1.41
C GLU A 236 10.86 -17.09 2.41
N GLY A 237 10.55 -18.09 3.20
CA GLY A 237 11.43 -18.70 4.19
C GLY A 237 10.83 -18.77 5.59
N ASP A 238 11.66 -19.13 6.55
CA ASP A 238 11.26 -19.30 7.94
C ASP A 238 11.23 -17.96 8.68
N TRP A 239 10.14 -17.74 9.40
CA TRP A 239 9.90 -16.56 10.23
C TRP A 239 9.65 -16.99 11.67
N GLU A 240 10.33 -16.36 12.61
CA GLU A 240 9.97 -16.42 14.02
C GLU A 240 8.79 -15.50 14.28
N VAL A 241 7.72 -16.06 14.84
CA VAL A 241 6.51 -15.31 15.22
C VAL A 241 6.45 -15.23 16.73
N HIS A 242 6.69 -14.05 17.26
CA HIS A 242 6.69 -13.76 18.70
C HIS A 242 5.35 -13.17 19.10
N PHE A 243 4.69 -13.78 20.05
CA PHE A 243 3.48 -13.31 20.70
C PHE A 243 3.87 -12.74 22.04
N VAL A 244 3.89 -11.41 22.16
CA VAL A 244 4.38 -10.71 23.35
C VAL A 244 3.19 -10.06 24.06
N PRO A 245 2.81 -10.57 25.24
CA PRO A 245 1.73 -9.98 26.03
C PRO A 245 2.11 -8.61 26.58
N ASP A 246 1.11 -7.83 26.97
CA ASP A 246 1.33 -6.63 27.76
C ASP A 246 2.06 -7.02 29.05
N PRO A 247 3.18 -6.34 29.40
CA PRO A 247 3.95 -6.66 30.60
C PRO A 247 3.11 -6.65 31.92
N GLN A 248 2.01 -5.91 31.94
CA GLN A 248 1.13 -5.82 33.12
C GLN A 248 0.06 -6.96 33.15
N ALA A 249 -0.08 -7.71 32.05
CA ALA A 249 -1.14 -8.70 31.93
C ALA A 249 -0.82 -10.07 32.58
N ASN A 250 0.39 -10.29 33.05
CA ASN A 250 0.83 -11.51 33.73
C ASN A 250 0.68 -12.79 32.88
N PHE A 251 1.14 -12.71 31.62
CA PHE A 251 1.22 -13.84 30.69
C PHE A 251 2.68 -14.03 30.21
N SER A 252 3.00 -15.24 29.77
CA SER A 252 4.31 -15.55 29.19
C SER A 252 4.31 -15.33 27.68
N ASP A 253 5.46 -14.90 27.16
CA ASP A 253 5.74 -14.85 25.74
C ASP A 253 5.64 -16.26 25.12
N THR A 254 5.29 -16.27 23.83
CA THR A 254 5.28 -17.52 23.06
C THR A 254 5.91 -17.25 21.69
N VAL A 255 6.75 -18.15 21.24
CA VAL A 255 7.40 -18.07 19.93
C VAL A 255 7.07 -19.33 19.14
N VAL A 256 6.73 -19.15 17.87
CA VAL A 256 6.56 -20.25 16.89
C VAL A 256 7.34 -19.90 15.62
N VAL A 257 7.85 -20.92 14.94
CA VAL A 257 8.48 -20.76 13.63
C VAL A 257 7.49 -21.19 12.57
N VAL A 258 7.35 -20.39 11.52
CA VAL A 258 6.46 -20.66 10.39
C VAL A 258 7.23 -20.48 9.08
N THR A 259 6.98 -21.35 8.10
CA THR A 259 7.55 -21.22 6.77
C THR A 259 6.56 -20.49 5.86
N VAL A 260 6.94 -19.30 5.41
CA VAL A 260 6.17 -18.49 4.45
C VAL A 260 6.59 -18.88 3.03
N LYS A 261 5.63 -19.06 2.14
CA LYS A 261 5.86 -19.36 0.73
C LYS A 261 5.35 -18.25 -0.16
N GLN A 262 6.03 -18.01 -1.28
CA GLN A 262 5.65 -17.02 -2.27
C GLN A 262 4.22 -17.25 -2.77
N GLY A 263 3.40 -16.18 -2.75
CA GLY A 263 2.03 -16.17 -3.25
C GLY A 263 1.00 -16.89 -2.37
N GLU A 264 1.42 -17.51 -1.26
CA GLU A 264 0.53 -18.26 -0.36
C GLU A 264 0.12 -17.42 0.85
N THR A 265 -1.05 -17.74 1.41
CA THR A 265 -1.44 -17.28 2.74
C THR A 265 -1.23 -18.42 3.72
N PHE A 266 -0.22 -18.28 4.58
CA PHE A 266 -0.02 -19.20 5.68
C PHE A 266 -0.95 -18.83 6.84
N ASN A 267 -1.87 -19.72 7.17
CA ASN A 267 -2.71 -19.57 8.35
C ASN A 267 -2.08 -20.33 9.50
N ILE A 268 -1.65 -19.64 10.56
CA ILE A 268 -1.27 -20.31 11.81
C ILE A 268 -2.49 -21.11 12.28
N PRO A 269 -2.31 -22.39 12.66
CA PRO A 269 -3.38 -23.40 12.70
C PRO A 269 -4.69 -22.92 13.32
N THR A 270 -5.78 -23.58 12.93
CA THR A 270 -7.21 -23.27 13.20
C THR A 270 -7.58 -22.98 14.67
N LYS A 271 -6.67 -23.16 15.61
CA LYS A 271 -6.82 -22.77 17.01
C LYS A 271 -5.96 -21.54 17.29
N PRO A 272 -6.47 -20.54 18.03
CA PRO A 272 -5.67 -19.39 18.42
C PRO A 272 -4.45 -19.85 19.24
N ILE A 273 -3.32 -19.16 19.04
CA ILE A 273 -2.18 -19.27 19.96
C ILE A 273 -2.66 -18.80 21.32
N ARG A 274 -2.61 -19.68 22.31
CA ARG A 274 -3.03 -19.38 23.68
C ARG A 274 -1.84 -19.06 24.55
N LEU A 275 -1.74 -17.79 24.95
CA LEU A 275 -0.73 -17.36 25.92
C LEU A 275 -1.05 -17.95 27.30
N LYS A 276 -0.02 -18.44 27.96
CA LYS A 276 -0.16 -19.02 29.30
C LYS A 276 -0.03 -17.94 30.34
N ARG A 277 -0.93 -17.96 31.33
CA ARG A 277 -0.82 -17.10 32.49
C ARG A 277 0.42 -17.53 33.30
N LEU A 278 1.21 -16.57 33.75
CA LEU A 278 2.28 -16.85 34.69
C LEU A 278 1.63 -17.29 36.00
N SER A 279 2.01 -18.46 36.53
CA SER A 279 1.59 -18.89 37.86
C SER A 279 2.23 -17.91 38.84
N GLY A 280 1.40 -17.18 39.59
CA GLY A 280 1.90 -16.39 40.72
C GLY A 280 2.62 -17.31 41.70
N GLU A 281 3.80 -16.91 42.12
CA GLU A 281 4.47 -17.51 43.29
C GLU A 281 3.61 -17.35 44.52
#